data_766a62539bc35c51f76ba2d9ca55e1a2
#
_entry.id   766a62539bc35c51f76ba2d9ca55e1a2
#
_cell.length_a   1.000
_cell.length_b   1.000
_cell.length_c   1.000
_cell.angle_alpha   90.00
_cell.angle_beta   90.00
_cell.angle_gamma   90.00
#
_symmetry.space_group_name_H-M   'P 1'
#
loop_
_entity.id
_entity.type
_entity.pdbx_description
1 polymer ?
#
loop_
_entity_poly.entity_id
_entity_poly.type
_entity_poly.pdbx_seq_one_letter_code
_entity_poly.pdbx_strand_id
1 'polypeptide(L)'
;MLGVAGVLVTQMMTGGGAAHAITTPAKVLSYTQAPGLAQSLGAPQLRAEIVQKGNGEARNVVDAVYEDSTGPAAKSGPVIILFIGGNLSGSASSFISGFTGLLPTAFVTRAGALGGQAACVPGVNGHPAECAWADNDTFGLFASPGLDASQLAAQLRQIRPLVEHVVKK
;
A
#
# COMPACT_ATOMS: atom_id res chain seq x y z
N MET A 1 39.80 35.58 -17.77
CA MET A 1 38.36 35.68 -17.83
C MET A 1 37.70 34.46 -17.39
N LEU A 2 36.93 34.61 -16.38
CA LEU A 2 36.56 33.62 -15.42
C LEU A 2 35.44 32.73 -15.95
N GLY A 3 35.76 31.47 -16.12
CA GLY A 3 34.77 30.43 -16.30
C GLY A 3 33.98 30.24 -15.00
N VAL A 4 32.71 30.54 -15.04
CA VAL A 4 31.77 30.14 -14.03
C VAL A 4 31.67 28.63 -14.13
N ALA A 5 32.38 27.93 -13.25
CA ALA A 5 32.13 26.54 -12.98
C ALA A 5 30.68 26.43 -12.52
N GLY A 6 29.84 25.98 -13.42
CA GLY A 6 28.51 25.53 -13.07
C GLY A 6 28.66 24.50 -11.95
N VAL A 7 28.26 24.90 -10.78
CA VAL A 7 27.99 23.96 -9.70
C VAL A 7 26.84 23.13 -10.21
N LEU A 8 27.16 22.03 -10.82
CA LEU A 8 26.32 20.89 -10.87
C LEU A 8 26.06 20.54 -9.40
N VAL A 9 24.99 21.10 -8.89
CA VAL A 9 24.34 20.54 -7.74
C VAL A 9 23.83 19.19 -8.21
N THR A 10 24.71 18.25 -8.23
CA THR A 10 24.35 16.87 -8.03
C THR A 10 23.58 16.90 -6.73
N GLN A 11 22.30 17.09 -6.83
CA GLN A 11 21.36 16.64 -5.82
C GLN A 11 21.66 15.17 -5.69
N MET A 12 22.68 14.88 -4.89
CA MET A 12 22.91 13.58 -4.36
C MET A 12 21.58 13.16 -3.83
N MET A 13 21.01 12.33 -4.47
CA MET A 13 20.37 11.09 -4.07
C MET A 13 21.01 10.54 -2.82
N THR A 14 20.89 11.25 -1.74
CA THR A 14 21.16 10.80 -0.39
C THR A 14 19.93 10.05 0.07
N GLY A 15 19.82 8.89 -0.45
CA GLY A 15 18.80 7.91 -0.19
C GLY A 15 18.98 6.80 -1.18
N GLY A 16 20.17 6.19 -1.20
CA GLY A 16 20.55 5.11 -2.12
C GLY A 16 19.85 3.79 -1.82
N GLY A 17 18.55 3.81 -1.55
CA GLY A 17 17.72 2.64 -1.65
C GLY A 17 17.47 2.31 -3.13
N ALA A 18 17.50 1.02 -3.50
CA ALA A 18 17.06 0.61 -4.82
C ALA A 18 15.60 1.05 -5.02
N ALA A 19 15.30 1.57 -6.22
CA ALA A 19 13.93 1.92 -6.55
C ALA A 19 13.05 0.66 -6.52
N HIS A 20 11.82 0.79 -6.03
CA HIS A 20 10.85 -0.30 -5.98
C HIS A 20 9.69 -0.03 -6.92
N ALA A 21 9.04 -1.10 -7.35
CA ALA A 21 7.78 -1.07 -8.08
C ALA A 21 6.75 -1.93 -7.37
N ILE A 22 5.50 -1.53 -7.47
CA ILE A 22 4.36 -2.29 -6.96
C ILE A 22 3.74 -3.07 -8.12
N THR A 23 3.46 -4.34 -7.89
CA THR A 23 2.79 -5.24 -8.84
C THR A 23 1.61 -5.93 -8.18
N THR A 24 0.75 -6.51 -9.00
CA THR A 24 -0.42 -7.29 -8.57
C THR A 24 -0.31 -8.72 -9.08
N PRO A 25 0.48 -9.59 -8.42
CA PRO A 25 0.59 -10.99 -8.83
C PRO A 25 -0.76 -11.70 -8.84
N ALA A 26 -0.92 -12.70 -9.69
CA ALA A 26 -2.16 -13.49 -9.74
C ALA A 26 -2.46 -14.23 -8.43
N LYS A 27 -1.42 -14.47 -7.61
CA LYS A 27 -1.54 -15.13 -6.32
C LYS A 27 -0.57 -14.53 -5.31
N VAL A 28 -1.05 -14.30 -4.10
CA VAL A 28 -0.25 -13.88 -2.94
C VAL A 28 -0.63 -14.73 -1.74
N LEU A 29 0.33 -15.47 -1.16
CA LEU A 29 0.05 -16.48 -0.12
C LEU A 29 -1.03 -17.48 -0.59
N SER A 30 -2.08 -17.65 0.21
CA SER A 30 -3.27 -18.45 -0.14
C SER A 30 -4.32 -17.71 -0.96
N TYR A 31 -4.15 -16.40 -1.13
CA TYR A 31 -5.10 -15.55 -1.86
C TYR A 31 -4.89 -15.62 -3.37
N THR A 32 -5.97 -15.68 -4.11
CA THR A 32 -6.00 -15.62 -5.58
C THR A 32 -6.66 -14.31 -6.02
N GLN A 33 -6.11 -13.68 -7.01
CA GLN A 33 -6.68 -12.45 -7.57
C GLN A 33 -8.07 -12.72 -8.17
N ALA A 34 -9.03 -11.85 -7.83
CA ALA A 34 -10.43 -11.94 -8.25
C ALA A 34 -10.84 -10.66 -9.01
N PRO A 35 -10.54 -10.55 -10.31
CA PRO A 35 -10.78 -9.33 -11.08
C PRO A 35 -12.26 -8.92 -11.15
N GLY A 36 -13.17 -9.91 -11.15
CA GLY A 36 -14.62 -9.64 -11.11
C GLY A 36 -15.07 -8.92 -9.83
N LEU A 37 -14.46 -9.23 -8.70
CA LEU A 37 -14.72 -8.56 -7.43
C LEU A 37 -14.14 -7.15 -7.41
N ALA A 38 -13.03 -6.89 -8.11
CA ALA A 38 -12.43 -5.56 -8.18
C ALA A 38 -13.40 -4.51 -8.71
N GLN A 39 -14.14 -4.85 -9.75
CA GLN A 39 -15.17 -3.96 -10.31
C GLN A 39 -16.33 -3.76 -9.34
N SER A 40 -16.86 -4.82 -8.76
CA SER A 40 -18.02 -4.75 -7.86
C SER A 40 -17.72 -4.03 -6.54
N LEU A 41 -16.47 -4.07 -6.08
CA LEU A 41 -16.00 -3.39 -4.86
C LEU A 41 -15.50 -1.95 -5.12
N GLY A 42 -15.53 -1.49 -6.36
CA GLY A 42 -15.12 -0.13 -6.69
C GLY A 42 -13.61 0.12 -6.61
N ALA A 43 -12.78 -0.91 -6.76
CA ALA A 43 -11.33 -0.77 -6.69
C ALA A 43 -10.75 0.23 -7.71
N PRO A 44 -11.20 0.25 -8.98
CA PRO A 44 -10.73 1.23 -9.95
C PRO A 44 -11.09 2.67 -9.58
N GLN A 45 -12.27 2.91 -8.98
CA GLN A 45 -12.71 4.22 -8.52
C GLN A 45 -11.86 4.71 -7.35
N LEU A 46 -11.59 3.84 -6.37
CA LEU A 46 -10.74 4.16 -5.23
C LEU A 46 -9.30 4.44 -5.67
N ARG A 47 -8.78 3.68 -6.63
CA ARG A 47 -7.48 3.96 -7.26
C ARG A 47 -7.47 5.37 -7.88
N ALA A 48 -8.48 5.73 -8.64
CA ALA A 48 -8.59 7.04 -9.26
C ALA A 48 -8.64 8.18 -8.23
N GLU A 49 -9.35 7.98 -7.13
CA GLU A 49 -9.38 8.94 -6.01
C GLU A 49 -8.00 9.12 -5.36
N ILE A 50 -7.26 8.05 -5.15
CA ILE A 50 -5.91 8.11 -4.58
C ILE A 50 -4.97 8.88 -5.50
N VAL A 51 -5.03 8.63 -6.81
CA VAL A 51 -4.25 9.38 -7.81
C VAL A 51 -4.61 10.85 -7.77
N GLN A 52 -5.89 11.19 -7.74
CA GLN A 52 -6.38 12.56 -7.72
C GLN A 52 -5.97 13.28 -6.43
N LYS A 53 -6.21 12.67 -5.28
CA LYS A 53 -5.87 13.25 -3.97
C LYS A 53 -4.37 13.32 -3.72
N GLY A 54 -3.62 12.42 -4.33
CA GLY A 54 -2.15 12.38 -4.25
C GLY A 54 -1.45 13.52 -4.96
N ASN A 55 -2.17 14.33 -5.75
CA ASN A 55 -1.68 15.56 -6.39
C ASN A 55 -0.30 15.38 -7.07
N GLY A 56 -0.11 14.25 -7.76
CA GLY A 56 1.13 13.88 -8.44
C GLY A 56 2.18 13.17 -7.57
N GLU A 57 1.99 13.04 -6.28
CA GLU A 57 2.89 12.27 -5.41
C GLU A 57 2.66 10.76 -5.54
N ALA A 58 1.42 10.34 -5.80
CA ALA A 58 1.09 8.94 -6.06
C ALA A 58 1.18 8.65 -7.57
N ARG A 59 2.02 7.70 -7.97
CA ARG A 59 2.28 7.34 -9.36
C ARG A 59 2.24 5.83 -9.56
N ASN A 60 2.03 5.39 -10.80
CA ASN A 60 2.01 3.98 -11.17
C ASN A 60 1.07 3.17 -10.25
N VAL A 61 -0.07 3.76 -9.91
CA VAL A 61 -0.99 3.17 -8.95
C VAL A 61 -1.73 2.01 -9.60
N VAL A 62 -1.69 0.87 -8.94
CA VAL A 62 -2.37 -0.37 -9.32
C VAL A 62 -3.37 -0.76 -8.25
N ASP A 63 -4.37 -1.55 -8.63
CA ASP A 63 -5.35 -2.12 -7.73
C ASP A 63 -5.55 -3.62 -8.01
N ALA A 64 -5.90 -4.36 -7.00
CA ALA A 64 -6.31 -5.75 -7.10
C ALA A 64 -7.26 -6.11 -5.96
N VAL A 65 -8.09 -7.10 -6.19
CA VAL A 65 -8.85 -7.78 -5.14
C VAL A 65 -8.38 -9.21 -5.07
N TYR A 66 -8.08 -9.68 -3.89
CA TYR A 66 -7.64 -11.02 -3.59
C TYR A 66 -8.68 -11.74 -2.72
N GLU A 67 -8.89 -13.00 -3.01
CA GLU A 67 -9.85 -13.87 -2.30
C GLU A 67 -9.16 -15.13 -1.82
N ASP A 68 -9.38 -15.48 -0.56
CA ASP A 68 -9.02 -16.78 0.01
C ASP A 68 -10.28 -17.50 0.49
N SER A 69 -10.62 -18.60 -0.16
CA SER A 69 -11.73 -19.48 0.20
C SER A 69 -11.29 -20.74 0.95
N THR A 70 -9.99 -20.90 1.21
CA THR A 70 -9.41 -22.14 1.74
C THR A 70 -8.76 -21.98 3.12
N GLY A 71 -8.45 -20.77 3.52
CA GLY A 71 -7.75 -20.47 4.77
C GLY A 71 -8.62 -20.64 6.02
N PRO A 72 -8.00 -20.67 7.22
CA PRO A 72 -8.70 -20.80 8.49
C PRO A 72 -9.73 -19.69 8.76
N ALA A 73 -9.48 -18.49 8.24
CA ALA A 73 -10.39 -17.36 8.37
C ALA A 73 -11.60 -17.45 7.42
N ALA A 74 -11.57 -18.36 6.44
CA ALA A 74 -12.65 -18.57 5.47
C ALA A 74 -13.80 -19.44 5.99
N LYS A 75 -13.81 -19.77 7.28
CA LYS A 75 -14.87 -20.62 7.90
C LYS A 75 -16.29 -20.04 7.76
N SER A 76 -16.40 -18.72 7.64
CA SER A 76 -17.67 -17.99 7.50
C SER A 76 -17.89 -17.43 6.10
N GLY A 77 -17.09 -17.84 5.13
CA GLY A 77 -17.08 -17.35 3.76
C GLY A 77 -15.68 -16.92 3.34
N PRO A 78 -15.50 -16.58 2.05
CA PRO A 78 -14.20 -16.19 1.55
C PRO A 78 -13.70 -14.90 2.23
N VAL A 79 -12.41 -14.86 2.55
CA VAL A 79 -11.74 -13.65 3.02
C VAL A 79 -11.32 -12.84 1.81
N ILE A 80 -11.71 -11.59 1.79
CA ILE A 80 -11.42 -10.67 0.70
C ILE A 80 -10.46 -9.59 1.19
N ILE A 81 -9.43 -9.29 0.41
CA ILE A 81 -8.52 -8.17 0.61
C ILE A 81 -8.54 -7.32 -0.66
N LEU A 82 -8.98 -6.07 -0.52
CA LEU A 82 -8.75 -5.05 -1.51
C LEU A 82 -7.33 -4.50 -1.33
N PHE A 83 -6.58 -4.41 -2.40
CA PHE A 83 -5.24 -3.85 -2.43
C PHE A 83 -5.15 -2.68 -3.41
N ILE A 84 -4.53 -1.59 -2.99
CA ILE A 84 -4.12 -0.49 -3.85
C ILE A 84 -2.70 -0.10 -3.46
N GLY A 85 -1.83 0.09 -4.43
CA GLY A 85 -0.46 0.49 -4.17
C GLY A 85 0.21 1.13 -5.37
N GLY A 86 1.32 1.78 -5.15
CA GLY A 86 2.06 2.46 -6.21
C GLY A 86 3.34 3.10 -5.70
N ASN A 87 3.92 3.93 -6.55
CA ASN A 87 5.08 4.72 -6.18
C ASN A 87 4.65 6.01 -5.46
N LEU A 88 5.43 6.40 -4.48
CA LEU A 88 5.25 7.62 -3.68
C LEU A 88 6.47 8.53 -3.88
N SER A 89 6.24 9.77 -4.29
CA SER A 89 7.29 10.80 -4.33
C SER A 89 7.25 11.75 -3.13
N GLY A 90 6.23 11.61 -2.30
CA GLY A 90 6.05 12.35 -1.07
C GLY A 90 6.70 11.68 0.15
N SER A 91 6.46 12.23 1.31
CA SER A 91 6.94 11.71 2.58
C SER A 91 6.06 10.55 3.07
N ALA A 92 6.69 9.45 3.48
CA ALA A 92 6.00 8.33 4.13
C ALA A 92 5.19 8.80 5.36
N SER A 93 5.76 9.69 6.15
CA SER A 93 5.11 10.26 7.33
C SER A 93 3.84 11.04 6.96
N SER A 94 3.91 11.87 5.93
CA SER A 94 2.74 12.63 5.45
C SER A 94 1.65 11.71 4.90
N PHE A 95 2.04 10.68 4.18
CA PHE A 95 1.10 9.70 3.66
C PHE A 95 0.37 8.97 4.79
N ILE A 96 1.10 8.43 5.76
CA ILE A 96 0.52 7.72 6.91
C ILE A 96 -0.32 8.65 7.78
N SER A 97 0.13 9.89 8.01
CA SER A 97 -0.67 10.89 8.73
C SER A 97 -1.97 11.23 7.99
N GLY A 98 -1.92 11.34 6.67
CA GLY A 98 -3.11 11.55 5.84
C GLY A 98 -4.07 10.35 5.88
N PHE A 99 -3.54 9.13 5.87
CA PHE A 99 -4.32 7.91 5.99
C PHE A 99 -5.01 7.77 7.34
N THR A 100 -4.28 7.98 8.43
CA THR A 100 -4.86 7.92 9.78
C THR A 100 -5.80 9.08 10.06
N GLY A 101 -5.54 10.23 9.46
CA GLY A 101 -6.36 11.42 9.56
C GLY A 101 -6.68 11.80 10.99
N LEU A 102 -7.96 12.10 11.21
CA LEU A 102 -8.50 12.41 12.55
C LEU A 102 -9.16 11.18 13.21
N LEU A 103 -8.80 9.98 12.80
CA LEU A 103 -9.42 8.75 13.31
C LEU A 103 -8.77 8.35 14.63
N PRO A 104 -9.46 8.53 15.77
CA PRO A 104 -8.89 8.27 17.09
C PRO A 104 -8.59 6.79 17.34
N THR A 105 -9.16 5.89 16.54
CA THR A 105 -8.97 4.45 16.63
C THR A 105 -7.79 3.93 15.80
N ALA A 106 -7.16 4.81 15.00
CA ALA A 106 -5.97 4.44 14.23
C ALA A 106 -4.80 4.11 15.16
N PHE A 107 -4.02 3.12 14.78
CA PHE A 107 -2.84 2.72 15.52
C PHE A 107 -1.66 2.44 14.58
N VAL A 108 -0.46 2.74 15.06
CA VAL A 108 0.78 2.45 14.34
C VAL A 108 1.11 0.96 14.46
N THR A 109 1.58 0.37 13.37
CA THR A 109 2.05 -1.01 13.33
C THR A 109 3.38 -1.11 12.59
N ARG A 110 3.97 -2.30 12.56
CA ARG A 110 5.21 -2.54 11.80
C ARG A 110 4.90 -2.69 10.32
N ALA A 111 5.68 -2.01 9.48
CA ALA A 111 5.56 -2.09 8.03
C ALA A 111 6.21 -3.37 7.43
N GLY A 112 6.87 -4.19 8.24
CA GLY A 112 7.55 -5.41 7.82
C GLY A 112 9.05 -5.23 7.54
N ALA A 113 9.65 -6.25 6.94
CA ALA A 113 11.11 -6.32 6.73
C ALA A 113 11.65 -5.25 5.76
N LEU A 114 10.79 -4.72 4.89
CA LEU A 114 11.16 -3.68 3.93
C LEU A 114 11.23 -2.27 4.55
N GLY A 115 10.92 -2.14 5.85
CA GLY A 115 10.97 -0.87 6.56
C GLY A 115 9.83 0.09 6.21
N GLY A 116 10.01 1.36 6.52
CA GLY A 116 8.99 2.38 6.35
C GLY A 116 8.03 2.50 7.53
N GLN A 117 6.90 3.13 7.31
CA GLN A 117 5.86 3.35 8.30
C GLN A 117 4.58 2.60 7.92
N ALA A 118 3.82 2.17 8.89
CA ALA A 118 2.51 1.58 8.68
C ALA A 118 1.55 1.92 9.82
N ALA A 119 0.28 1.98 9.48
CA ALA A 119 -0.79 2.17 10.44
C ALA A 119 -2.04 1.43 9.98
N CYS A 120 -2.91 1.11 10.93
CA CYS A 120 -4.18 0.46 10.68
C CYS A 120 -5.32 1.20 11.34
N VAL A 121 -6.49 1.06 10.76
CA VAL A 121 -7.77 1.56 11.29
C VAL A 121 -8.71 0.37 11.46
N PRO A 122 -9.25 0.13 12.65
CA PRO A 122 -10.25 -0.91 12.85
C PRO A 122 -11.51 -0.67 12.03
N GLY A 123 -12.12 -1.76 11.55
CA GLY A 123 -13.43 -1.70 10.92
C GLY A 123 -14.52 -1.36 11.94
N VAL A 124 -15.39 -0.44 11.61
CA VAL A 124 -16.50 0.00 12.47
C VAL A 124 -17.73 0.33 11.62
N ASN A 125 -18.92 0.04 12.13
CA ASN A 125 -20.19 0.46 11.52
C ASN A 125 -20.34 0.12 10.03
N GLY A 126 -19.92 -1.09 9.63
CA GLY A 126 -19.99 -1.53 8.24
C GLY A 126 -18.83 -1.07 7.34
N HIS A 127 -17.90 -0.28 7.86
CA HIS A 127 -16.64 0.00 7.19
C HIS A 127 -15.64 -1.13 7.45
N PRO A 128 -14.86 -1.55 6.44
CA PRO A 128 -13.85 -2.57 6.60
C PRO A 128 -12.69 -2.09 7.49
N ALA A 129 -11.92 -3.03 8.04
CA ALA A 129 -10.61 -2.71 8.57
C ALA A 129 -9.68 -2.32 7.43
N GLU A 130 -8.81 -1.35 7.67
CA GLU A 130 -7.86 -0.83 6.69
C GLU A 130 -6.47 -0.74 7.30
N CYS A 131 -5.45 -1.03 6.50
CA CYS A 131 -4.04 -0.84 6.84
C CYS A 131 -3.31 -0.23 5.67
N ALA A 132 -2.39 0.68 5.96
CA ALA A 132 -1.51 1.27 4.97
C ALA A 132 -0.05 1.20 5.38
N TRP A 133 0.83 1.15 4.39
CA TRP A 133 2.26 1.40 4.57
C TRP A 133 2.74 2.46 3.60
N ALA A 134 3.83 3.10 3.95
CA ALA A 134 4.59 3.95 3.05
C ALA A 134 6.06 3.93 3.44
N ASP A 135 6.91 4.04 2.46
CA ASP A 135 8.34 4.30 2.61
C ASP A 135 8.78 5.46 1.69
N ASN A 136 10.05 5.50 1.29
CA ASN A 136 10.57 6.63 0.53
C ASN A 136 10.19 6.61 -0.94
N ASP A 137 9.70 5.51 -1.49
CA ASP A 137 9.39 5.36 -2.91
C ASP A 137 8.14 4.54 -3.23
N THR A 138 7.53 3.89 -2.23
CA THR A 138 6.29 3.12 -2.41
C THR A 138 5.27 3.38 -1.31
N PHE A 139 4.03 3.07 -1.63
CA PHE A 139 2.93 2.97 -0.68
C PHE A 139 2.01 1.82 -1.04
N GLY A 140 1.26 1.35 -0.06
CA GLY A 140 0.17 0.42 -0.29
C GLY A 140 -0.90 0.52 0.78
N LEU A 141 -2.08 0.12 0.40
CA LEU A 141 -3.29 0.19 1.20
C LEU A 141 -4.04 -1.13 1.06
N PHE A 142 -4.41 -1.71 2.18
CA PHE A 142 -5.25 -2.89 2.26
C PHE A 142 -6.56 -2.55 2.97
N ALA A 143 -7.65 -3.11 2.48
CA ALA A 143 -8.94 -3.10 3.17
C ALA A 143 -9.55 -4.50 3.16
N SER A 144 -10.14 -4.92 4.26
CA SER A 144 -10.81 -6.21 4.35
C SER A 144 -12.05 -6.14 5.24
N PRO A 145 -13.21 -6.55 4.72
CA PRO A 145 -14.41 -6.69 5.54
C PRO A 145 -14.39 -7.94 6.44
N GLY A 146 -13.54 -8.94 6.11
CA GLY A 146 -13.50 -10.24 6.77
C GLY A 146 -12.38 -10.40 7.79
N LEU A 147 -11.46 -9.45 7.91
CA LEU A 147 -10.35 -9.46 8.86
C LEU A 147 -10.48 -8.27 9.82
N ASP A 148 -10.08 -8.47 11.07
CA ASP A 148 -9.84 -7.35 11.96
C ASP A 148 -8.52 -6.64 11.62
N ALA A 149 -8.31 -5.45 12.17
CA ALA A 149 -7.14 -4.64 11.86
C ALA A 149 -5.81 -5.29 12.27
N SER A 150 -5.79 -6.09 13.32
CA SER A 150 -4.58 -6.83 13.75
C SER A 150 -4.25 -7.97 12.80
N GLN A 151 -5.26 -8.70 12.35
CA GLN A 151 -5.13 -9.75 11.33
C GLN A 151 -4.67 -9.13 10.00
N LEU A 152 -5.27 -8.02 9.60
CA LEU A 152 -4.91 -7.31 8.37
C LEU A 152 -3.47 -6.76 8.44
N ALA A 153 -3.02 -6.25 9.59
CA ALA A 153 -1.65 -5.84 9.83
C ALA A 153 -0.65 -7.01 9.66
N ALA A 154 -1.03 -8.20 10.10
CA ALA A 154 -0.22 -9.41 9.90
C ALA A 154 -0.16 -9.79 8.42
N GLN A 155 -1.27 -9.72 7.70
CA GLN A 155 -1.31 -9.97 6.26
C GLN A 155 -0.49 -8.93 5.48
N LEU A 156 -0.56 -7.65 5.83
CA LEU A 156 0.24 -6.58 5.23
C LEU A 156 1.73 -6.95 5.23
N ARG A 157 2.27 -7.36 6.38
CA ARG A 157 3.69 -7.71 6.51
C ARG A 157 4.11 -8.91 5.66
N GLN A 158 3.19 -9.84 5.41
CA GLN A 158 3.44 -11.05 4.61
C GLN A 158 3.23 -10.80 3.10
N ILE A 159 2.24 -9.99 2.73
CA ILE A 159 1.90 -9.73 1.33
C ILE A 159 2.82 -8.66 0.72
N ARG A 160 3.20 -7.64 1.50
CA ARG A 160 4.01 -6.54 0.99
C ARG A 160 5.25 -7.00 0.21
N PRO A 161 6.11 -7.91 0.70
CA PRO A 161 7.28 -8.36 -0.04
C PRO A 161 6.96 -9.18 -1.29
N LEU A 162 5.69 -9.59 -1.49
CA LEU A 162 5.24 -10.28 -2.69
C LEU A 162 4.73 -9.33 -3.78
N VAL A 163 4.31 -8.13 -3.39
CA VAL A 163 3.79 -7.09 -4.31
C VAL A 163 4.80 -5.98 -4.58
N GLU A 164 5.76 -5.78 -3.69
CA GLU A 164 6.82 -4.77 -3.80
C GLU A 164 8.14 -5.40 -4.22
N HIS A 165 8.71 -4.94 -5.31
CA HIS A 165 9.91 -5.52 -5.90
C HIS A 165 10.96 -4.46 -6.22
N VAL A 166 12.23 -4.81 -6.00
CA VAL A 166 13.36 -4.00 -6.44
C VAL A 166 13.39 -3.94 -7.96
N VAL A 167 13.39 -2.75 -8.51
CA VAL A 167 13.60 -2.51 -9.94
C VAL A 167 15.10 -2.62 -10.23
N LYS A 168 15.49 -3.66 -10.96
CA LYS A 168 16.86 -3.76 -11.48
C LYS A 168 17.01 -2.74 -12.62
N LYS A 169 17.99 -1.88 -12.49
CA LYS A 169 18.42 -0.98 -13.58
C LYS A 169 19.17 -1.76 -14.65
#